data_f4afddcbe9aad0339d66e2bdc43f55c0
#
_entry.id   f4afddcbe9aad0339d66e2bdc43f55c0
#
_cell.length_a   1.000
_cell.length_b   1.000
_cell.length_c   1.000
_cell.angle_alpha   90.00
_cell.angle_beta   90.00
_cell.angle_gamma   90.00
#
_symmetry.space_group_name_H-M   'P 1'
#
loop_
_entity.id
_entity.type
_entity.pdbx_description
1 polymer ?
#
loop_
_entity_poly.entity_id
_entity_poly.type
_entity_poly.pdbx_seq_one_letter_code
_entity_poly.pdbx_strand_id
1 'polypeptide(L)'
;MFEIETIKEHDRISTQDLLLAIEEAVRNGETEFKIHASGQHDIGGPLWNAEGKKLFFHVSNAGQRVGSMCLPNTEIVVEESTSADVGWLNAGGIITVHGDAGDTAGHCSAGGKIYIGGRAGTRSGSLMKHDPLYEEPELWILKNTGSFSFEFMGGGRAVVCGYDC
;
A
#
# COMPACT_ATOMS: atom_id res chain seq x y z
N MET A 1 -14.75 -5.21 13.95
CA MET A 1 -14.34 -5.25 12.52
C MET A 1 -15.23 -4.30 11.74
N PHE A 2 -14.64 -3.35 11.05
CA PHE A 2 -15.33 -2.40 10.17
C PHE A 2 -15.38 -2.96 8.75
N GLU A 3 -16.56 -3.13 8.19
CA GLU A 3 -16.75 -3.61 6.82
C GLU A 3 -17.57 -2.60 6.03
N ILE A 4 -17.14 -2.27 4.80
CA ILE A 4 -17.80 -1.30 3.95
C ILE A 4 -17.82 -1.75 2.50
N GLU A 5 -19.02 -1.70 1.90
CA GLU A 5 -19.25 -1.78 0.47
C GLU A 5 -19.31 -0.37 -0.10
N THR A 6 -18.48 -0.07 -1.09
CA THR A 6 -18.36 1.28 -1.65
C THR A 6 -19.34 1.57 -2.78
N ILE A 7 -20.08 0.57 -3.23
CA ILE A 7 -21.23 0.72 -4.15
C ILE A 7 -22.51 0.35 -3.41
N LYS A 8 -23.49 1.24 -3.40
CA LYS A 8 -24.84 1.00 -2.89
C LYS A 8 -25.85 1.47 -3.94
N GLU A 9 -26.76 0.58 -4.35
CA GLU A 9 -27.89 0.91 -5.24
C GLU A 9 -27.51 1.71 -6.50
N HIS A 10 -26.36 1.43 -7.11
CA HIS A 10 -25.74 2.12 -8.25
C HIS A 10 -24.97 3.41 -7.92
N ASP A 11 -24.95 3.87 -6.68
CA ASP A 11 -24.11 4.99 -6.25
C ASP A 11 -22.78 4.51 -5.66
N ARG A 12 -21.69 5.09 -6.15
CA ARG A 12 -20.35 4.84 -5.67
C ARG A 12 -19.95 5.97 -4.71
N ILE A 13 -19.60 5.64 -3.47
CA ILE A 13 -19.09 6.65 -2.54
C ILE A 13 -17.74 7.22 -3.06
N SER A 14 -17.50 8.48 -2.76
CA SER A 14 -16.25 9.14 -3.14
C SER A 14 -15.05 8.56 -2.36
N THR A 15 -13.84 8.73 -2.90
CA THR A 15 -12.62 8.42 -2.15
C THR A 15 -12.58 9.16 -0.83
N GLN A 16 -12.93 10.45 -0.83
CA GLN A 16 -12.90 11.29 0.37
C GLN A 16 -13.86 10.77 1.46
N ASP A 17 -15.07 10.41 1.10
CA ASP A 17 -16.06 9.89 2.06
C ASP A 17 -15.61 8.55 2.64
N LEU A 18 -15.00 7.67 1.81
CA LEU A 18 -14.43 6.42 2.29
C LEU A 18 -13.30 6.69 3.32
N LEU A 19 -12.37 7.58 3.00
CA LEU A 19 -11.24 7.88 3.89
C LEU A 19 -11.72 8.49 5.21
N LEU A 20 -12.70 9.38 5.18
CA LEU A 20 -13.31 9.95 6.39
C LEU A 20 -13.99 8.86 7.24
N ALA A 21 -14.70 7.92 6.62
CA ALA A 21 -15.32 6.80 7.33
C ALA A 21 -14.28 5.89 7.99
N ILE A 22 -13.16 5.61 7.30
CA ILE A 22 -12.05 4.83 7.86
C ILE A 22 -11.41 5.57 9.05
N GLU A 23 -11.12 6.87 8.92
CA GLU A 23 -10.55 7.67 10.00
C GLU A 23 -11.46 7.73 11.22
N GLU A 24 -12.76 7.87 11.03
CA GLU A 24 -13.74 7.85 12.11
C GLU A 24 -13.77 6.49 12.81
N ALA A 25 -13.76 5.38 12.06
CA ALA A 25 -13.71 4.04 12.62
C ALA A 25 -12.44 3.81 13.44
N VAL A 26 -11.27 4.27 12.96
CA VAL A 26 -10.01 4.23 13.72
C VAL A 26 -10.13 5.02 15.04
N ARG A 27 -10.70 6.23 15.00
CA ARG A 27 -10.93 7.03 16.21
C ARG A 27 -11.88 6.35 17.20
N ASN A 28 -12.82 5.56 16.70
CA ASN A 28 -13.77 4.79 17.52
C ASN A 28 -13.18 3.45 18.01
N GLY A 29 -11.90 3.18 17.73
CA GLY A 29 -11.17 2.03 18.24
C GLY A 29 -11.23 0.77 17.36
N GLU A 30 -11.76 0.86 16.13
CA GLU A 30 -11.69 -0.24 15.18
C GLU A 30 -10.25 -0.49 14.75
N THR A 31 -9.89 -1.77 14.61
CA THR A 31 -8.55 -2.22 14.25
C THR A 31 -8.52 -3.13 13.03
N GLU A 32 -9.65 -3.71 12.66
CA GLU A 32 -9.79 -4.59 11.51
C GLU A 32 -10.77 -3.99 10.51
N PHE A 33 -10.34 -3.92 9.26
CA PHE A 33 -11.06 -3.26 8.18
C PHE A 33 -11.18 -4.19 6.99
N LYS A 34 -12.38 -4.34 6.47
CA LYS A 34 -12.66 -5.03 5.23
C LYS A 34 -13.31 -4.04 4.27
N ILE A 35 -12.59 -3.68 3.23
CA ILE A 35 -12.98 -2.62 2.29
C ILE A 35 -13.22 -3.24 0.91
N HIS A 36 -14.47 -3.27 0.49
CA HIS A 36 -14.85 -3.61 -0.88
C HIS A 36 -14.88 -2.34 -1.71
N ALA A 37 -13.69 -1.96 -2.18
CA ALA A 37 -13.52 -0.74 -2.96
C ALA A 37 -14.06 -0.88 -4.39
N SER A 38 -14.18 0.24 -5.06
CA SER A 38 -14.56 0.36 -6.47
C SER A 38 -13.70 1.44 -7.12
N GLY A 39 -12.37 1.24 -6.99
CA GLY A 39 -11.36 2.15 -7.51
C GLY A 39 -11.10 3.38 -6.63
N GLN A 40 -11.51 3.40 -5.37
CA GLN A 40 -11.12 4.47 -4.45
C GLN A 40 -9.62 4.43 -4.18
N HIS A 41 -9.03 5.61 -4.00
CA HIS A 41 -7.59 5.80 -3.85
C HIS A 41 -7.18 5.94 -2.38
N ASP A 42 -5.86 5.91 -2.12
CA ASP A 42 -5.23 6.24 -0.84
C ASP A 42 -5.66 5.38 0.37
N ILE A 43 -6.25 4.21 0.14
CA ILE A 43 -6.72 3.34 1.22
C ILE A 43 -5.54 2.87 2.06
N GLY A 44 -5.65 3.00 3.39
CA GLY A 44 -4.60 2.62 4.33
C GLY A 44 -3.42 3.60 4.40
N GLY A 45 -3.64 4.85 3.99
CA GLY A 45 -2.68 5.94 4.11
C GLY A 45 -2.24 6.22 5.56
N PRO A 46 -1.81 7.45 5.91
CA PRO A 46 -1.25 7.76 7.21
C PRO A 46 -2.32 7.71 8.32
N LEU A 47 -2.56 6.52 8.85
CA LEU A 47 -3.55 6.26 9.88
C LEU A 47 -2.87 6.15 11.25
N TRP A 48 -2.77 7.27 11.96
CA TRP A 48 -2.28 7.28 13.32
C TRP A 48 -3.43 7.06 14.32
N ASN A 49 -3.15 6.31 15.38
CA ASN A 49 -4.07 6.20 16.50
C ASN A 49 -3.35 6.38 17.83
N ALA A 50 -4.02 7.01 18.80
CA ALA A 50 -3.42 7.40 20.07
C ALA A 50 -2.95 6.22 20.93
N GLU A 51 -3.52 5.04 20.73
CA GLU A 51 -3.17 3.84 21.48
C GLU A 51 -2.05 3.01 20.81
N GLY A 52 -1.62 3.38 19.61
CA GLY A 52 -0.60 2.67 18.86
C GLY A 52 -0.98 1.24 18.46
N LYS A 53 -2.27 0.91 18.44
CA LYS A 53 -2.76 -0.41 18.04
C LYS A 53 -2.47 -0.67 16.58
N LYS A 54 -2.19 -1.93 16.26
CA LYS A 54 -2.06 -2.36 14.87
C LYS A 54 -3.41 -2.30 14.17
N LEU A 55 -3.39 -1.80 12.93
CA LEU A 55 -4.53 -1.74 12.04
C LEU A 55 -4.34 -2.73 10.90
N PHE A 56 -5.36 -3.52 10.61
CA PHE A 56 -5.34 -4.52 9.54
C PHE A 56 -6.41 -4.20 8.51
N PHE A 57 -5.99 -4.13 7.25
CA PHE A 57 -6.85 -3.84 6.12
C PHE A 57 -6.87 -5.01 5.14
N HIS A 58 -8.05 -5.52 4.84
CA HIS A 58 -8.31 -6.38 3.69
C HIS A 58 -9.05 -5.56 2.64
N VAL A 59 -8.46 -5.41 1.47
CA VAL A 59 -8.96 -4.51 0.43
C VAL A 59 -9.13 -5.26 -0.87
N SER A 60 -10.28 -5.12 -1.51
CA SER A 60 -10.54 -5.57 -2.87
C SER A 60 -10.82 -4.37 -3.79
N ASN A 61 -10.50 -4.50 -5.08
CA ASN A 61 -10.72 -3.50 -6.13
C ASN A 61 -10.21 -2.09 -5.81
N ALA A 62 -9.07 -1.98 -5.14
CA ALA A 62 -8.45 -0.71 -4.80
C ALA A 62 -7.98 0.07 -6.04
N GLY A 63 -8.04 1.38 -5.96
CA GLY A 63 -7.48 2.30 -6.96
C GLY A 63 -5.97 2.52 -6.77
N GLN A 64 -5.52 3.76 -7.01
CA GLN A 64 -4.11 4.15 -6.87
C GLN A 64 -3.74 4.44 -5.41
N ARG A 65 -2.43 4.46 -5.13
CA ARG A 65 -1.83 4.91 -3.86
C ARG A 65 -2.29 4.15 -2.62
N VAL A 66 -2.55 2.84 -2.77
CA VAL A 66 -2.80 2.00 -1.59
C VAL A 66 -1.59 2.03 -0.67
N GLY A 67 -1.82 2.34 0.59
CA GLY A 67 -0.76 2.42 1.60
C GLY A 67 0.23 3.56 1.40
N SER A 68 -0.14 4.63 0.69
CA SER A 68 0.69 5.84 0.59
C SER A 68 0.97 6.42 1.97
N MET A 69 2.23 6.73 2.26
CA MET A 69 2.68 7.25 3.57
C MET A 69 2.26 6.34 4.74
N CYS A 70 2.15 5.04 4.49
CA CYS A 70 1.68 4.07 5.48
C CYS A 70 2.58 4.05 6.71
N LEU A 71 1.98 4.06 7.90
CA LEU A 71 2.69 4.09 9.18
C LEU A 71 2.98 2.68 9.71
N PRO A 72 3.97 2.51 10.63
CA PRO A 72 4.38 1.21 11.15
C PRO A 72 3.28 0.37 11.83
N ASN A 73 2.20 1.02 12.28
CA ASN A 73 1.06 0.35 12.89
C ASN A 73 0.06 -0.23 11.90
N THR A 74 0.28 -0.08 10.59
CA THR A 74 -0.71 -0.45 9.57
C THR A 74 -0.21 -1.59 8.70
N GLU A 75 -1.06 -2.59 8.52
CA GLU A 75 -0.86 -3.72 7.61
C GLU A 75 -2.03 -3.79 6.63
N ILE A 76 -1.72 -3.92 5.34
CA ILE A 76 -2.71 -3.91 4.25
C ILE A 76 -2.50 -5.14 3.38
N VAL A 77 -3.59 -5.85 3.11
CA VAL A 77 -3.64 -6.94 2.12
C VAL A 77 -4.61 -6.54 1.02
N VAL A 78 -4.12 -6.47 -0.20
CA VAL A 78 -4.93 -6.29 -1.42
C VAL A 78 -5.08 -7.65 -2.08
N GLU A 79 -6.30 -8.12 -2.24
CA GLU A 79 -6.61 -9.49 -2.66
C GLU A 79 -6.31 -9.74 -4.15
N GLU A 80 -6.39 -8.71 -4.98
CA GLU A 80 -6.12 -8.80 -6.43
C GLU A 80 -4.99 -7.87 -6.84
N SER A 81 -5.02 -7.49 -8.11
CA SER A 81 -4.14 -6.44 -8.65
C SER A 81 -4.63 -5.05 -8.22
N THR A 82 -3.71 -4.13 -8.14
CA THR A 82 -4.01 -2.72 -7.86
C THR A 82 -3.28 -1.82 -8.85
N SER A 83 -3.59 -0.53 -8.80
CA SER A 83 -3.07 0.46 -9.73
C SER A 83 -1.70 1.01 -9.30
N ALA A 84 -1.34 2.21 -9.75
CA ALA A 84 -0.04 2.84 -9.50
C ALA A 84 0.17 3.30 -8.05
N ASP A 85 1.42 3.58 -7.71
CA ASP A 85 1.86 4.23 -6.47
C ASP A 85 1.58 3.44 -5.18
N VAL A 86 1.55 2.10 -5.25
CA VAL A 86 1.43 1.26 -4.05
C VAL A 86 2.58 1.56 -3.09
N GLY A 87 2.25 1.92 -1.85
CA GLY A 87 3.25 2.21 -0.83
C GLY A 87 4.13 3.42 -1.15
N TRP A 88 3.64 4.38 -1.93
CA TRP A 88 4.35 5.63 -2.17
C TRP A 88 4.68 6.33 -0.85
N LEU A 89 5.95 6.69 -0.63
CA LEU A 89 6.43 7.24 0.65
C LEU A 89 6.14 6.34 1.87
N ASN A 90 6.11 5.02 1.70
CA ASN A 90 5.87 4.13 2.84
C ASN A 90 6.85 4.44 3.98
N ALA A 91 6.32 4.73 5.15
CA ALA A 91 7.06 5.14 6.33
C ALA A 91 7.23 4.00 7.37
N GLY A 92 6.79 2.78 7.05
CA GLY A 92 6.94 1.64 7.95
C GLY A 92 5.81 0.60 7.91
N GLY A 93 4.76 0.84 7.13
CA GLY A 93 3.66 -0.11 6.99
C GLY A 93 4.02 -1.37 6.21
N ILE A 94 3.24 -2.42 6.38
CA ILE A 94 3.36 -3.67 5.64
C ILE A 94 2.23 -3.72 4.62
N ILE A 95 2.58 -3.87 3.34
CA ILE A 95 1.61 -3.89 2.24
C ILE A 95 1.84 -5.15 1.41
N THR A 96 0.82 -5.96 1.24
CA THR A 96 0.82 -7.16 0.42
C THR A 96 -0.21 -7.02 -0.69
N VAL A 97 0.22 -7.16 -1.94
CA VAL A 97 -0.64 -7.22 -3.12
C VAL A 97 -0.54 -8.62 -3.71
N HIS A 98 -1.62 -9.38 -3.74
CA HIS A 98 -1.57 -10.75 -4.26
C HIS A 98 -1.44 -10.81 -5.79
N GLY A 99 -1.94 -9.81 -6.49
CA GLY A 99 -1.84 -9.66 -7.94
C GLY A 99 -0.70 -8.75 -8.38
N ASP A 100 -0.92 -8.06 -9.50
CA ASP A 100 0.02 -7.09 -10.06
C ASP A 100 -0.15 -5.71 -9.39
N ALA A 101 0.92 -4.94 -9.33
CA ALA A 101 0.90 -3.52 -9.02
C ALA A 101 1.24 -2.70 -10.27
N GLY A 102 0.68 -1.50 -10.37
CA GLY A 102 1.00 -0.57 -11.44
C GLY A 102 2.38 0.07 -11.29
N ASP A 103 2.58 1.20 -11.96
CA ASP A 103 3.84 1.94 -11.92
C ASP A 103 4.16 2.50 -10.53
N THR A 104 5.43 2.75 -10.28
CA THR A 104 5.92 3.46 -9.09
C THR A 104 5.61 2.79 -7.75
N ALA A 105 5.44 1.45 -7.73
CA ALA A 105 5.30 0.71 -6.48
C ALA A 105 6.53 0.91 -5.59
N GLY A 106 6.33 1.28 -4.33
CA GLY A 106 7.41 1.52 -3.36
C GLY A 106 8.27 2.75 -3.64
N HIS A 107 7.81 3.66 -4.50
CA HIS A 107 8.53 4.90 -4.81
C HIS A 107 8.74 5.74 -3.55
N CYS A 108 9.97 6.19 -3.33
CA CYS A 108 10.38 6.98 -2.15
C CYS A 108 10.12 6.29 -0.80
N SER A 109 9.97 4.97 -0.74
CA SER A 109 9.82 4.27 0.54
C SER A 109 11.04 4.50 1.43
N ALA A 110 10.78 4.78 2.70
CA ALA A 110 11.79 5.01 3.72
C ALA A 110 11.74 4.00 4.87
N GLY A 111 10.75 3.12 4.88
CA GLY A 111 10.57 2.05 5.86
C GLY A 111 9.50 1.05 5.41
N GLY A 112 9.26 0.04 6.24
CA GLY A 112 8.23 -0.97 6.02
C GLY A 112 8.55 -1.99 4.94
N LYS A 113 7.55 -2.78 4.60
CA LYS A 113 7.70 -3.90 3.66
C LYS A 113 6.55 -3.90 2.66
N ILE A 114 6.89 -4.07 1.38
CA ILE A 114 5.94 -4.16 0.29
C ILE A 114 6.18 -5.49 -0.44
N TYR A 115 5.15 -6.30 -0.55
CA TYR A 115 5.16 -7.59 -1.22
C TYR A 115 4.19 -7.56 -2.39
N ILE A 116 4.71 -7.75 -3.61
CA ILE A 116 3.92 -7.83 -4.84
C ILE A 116 3.97 -9.26 -5.36
N GLY A 117 2.84 -9.97 -5.33
CA GLY A 117 2.74 -11.35 -5.77
C GLY A 117 2.76 -11.54 -7.29
N GLY A 118 2.52 -10.48 -8.04
CA GLY A 118 2.57 -10.43 -9.49
C GLY A 118 3.73 -9.61 -10.02
N ARG A 119 3.43 -8.81 -11.05
CA ARG A 119 4.34 -7.84 -11.68
C ARG A 119 4.22 -6.49 -11.02
N ALA A 120 5.26 -5.70 -11.10
CA ALA A 120 5.20 -4.27 -10.81
C ALA A 120 5.54 -3.48 -12.08
N GLY A 121 5.00 -2.26 -12.18
CA GLY A 121 5.20 -1.41 -13.34
C GLY A 121 6.55 -0.70 -13.35
N THR A 122 6.65 0.34 -14.17
CA THR A 122 7.86 1.15 -14.31
C THR A 122 8.18 1.93 -13.02
N ARG A 123 9.47 2.23 -12.82
CA ARG A 123 9.98 3.02 -11.68
C ARG A 123 9.63 2.47 -10.30
N SER A 124 9.37 1.18 -10.21
CA SER A 124 9.17 0.53 -8.91
C SER A 124 10.44 0.63 -8.06
N GLY A 125 10.30 0.95 -6.78
CA GLY A 125 11.41 1.12 -5.85
C GLY A 125 12.34 2.32 -6.13
N SER A 126 11.98 3.20 -7.06
CA SER A 126 12.77 4.40 -7.32
C SER A 126 12.86 5.28 -6.07
N LEU A 127 14.03 5.89 -5.85
CA LEU A 127 14.28 6.79 -4.72
C LEU A 127 14.04 6.17 -3.34
N MET A 128 14.02 4.84 -3.21
CA MET A 128 14.02 4.20 -1.89
C MET A 128 15.23 4.66 -1.09
N LYS A 129 15.03 4.90 0.19
CA LYS A 129 16.07 5.37 1.12
C LYS A 129 16.03 4.55 2.40
N HIS A 130 17.16 4.49 3.09
CA HIS A 130 17.27 3.89 4.40
C HIS A 130 17.85 4.92 5.39
N ASP A 131 17.10 5.18 6.44
CA ASP A 131 17.65 5.87 7.62
C ASP A 131 18.19 4.82 8.59
N PRO A 132 19.51 4.85 8.91
CA PRO A 132 20.13 3.85 9.79
C PRO A 132 19.53 3.73 11.20
N LEU A 133 18.71 4.69 11.61
CA LEU A 133 17.99 4.65 12.89
C LEU A 133 16.72 3.79 12.87
N TYR A 134 16.26 3.37 11.68
CA TYR A 134 15.03 2.61 11.48
C TYR A 134 15.30 1.31 10.74
N GLU A 135 14.30 0.44 10.69
CA GLU A 135 14.36 -0.77 9.89
C GLU A 135 14.48 -0.47 8.39
N GLU A 136 15.26 -1.28 7.70
CA GLU A 136 15.48 -1.17 6.26
C GLU A 136 14.16 -1.36 5.49
N PRO A 137 13.80 -0.45 4.57
CA PRO A 137 12.63 -0.65 3.71
C PRO A 137 12.87 -1.81 2.74
N GLU A 138 11.84 -2.62 2.53
CA GLU A 138 11.90 -3.77 1.63
C GLU A 138 10.81 -3.70 0.56
N LEU A 139 11.18 -4.03 -0.68
CA LEU A 139 10.27 -4.22 -1.80
C LEU A 139 10.55 -5.59 -2.46
N TRP A 140 9.56 -6.46 -2.43
CA TRP A 140 9.63 -7.79 -3.00
C TRP A 140 8.62 -7.92 -4.15
N ILE A 141 9.11 -8.29 -5.35
CA ILE A 141 8.31 -8.47 -6.56
C ILE A 141 8.52 -9.90 -7.03
N LEU A 142 7.47 -10.71 -6.97
CA LEU A 142 7.56 -12.15 -7.25
C LEU A 142 7.75 -12.46 -8.73
N LYS A 143 7.23 -11.59 -9.60
CA LYS A 143 7.42 -11.70 -11.06
C LYS A 143 8.33 -10.58 -11.55
N ASN A 144 8.04 -10.01 -12.71
CA ASN A 144 8.88 -9.00 -13.37
C ASN A 144 8.52 -7.59 -12.91
N THR A 145 9.45 -6.69 -13.12
CA THR A 145 9.22 -5.25 -12.98
C THR A 145 9.43 -4.53 -14.30
N GLY A 146 8.88 -3.32 -14.42
CA GLY A 146 9.04 -2.48 -15.61
C GLY A 146 10.37 -1.73 -15.65
N SER A 147 10.52 -0.89 -16.66
CA SER A 147 11.74 -0.09 -16.89
C SER A 147 12.00 0.93 -15.77
N PHE A 148 13.25 1.34 -15.63
CA PHE A 148 13.71 2.35 -14.66
C PHE A 148 13.40 1.99 -13.19
N SER A 149 13.21 0.72 -12.88
CA SER A 149 13.03 0.28 -11.50
C SER A 149 14.31 0.46 -10.71
N PHE A 150 14.16 0.83 -9.43
CA PHE A 150 15.24 1.10 -8.49
C PHE A 150 16.14 2.28 -8.88
N GLU A 151 15.71 3.13 -9.80
CA GLU A 151 16.41 4.33 -10.19
C GLU A 151 16.64 5.25 -8.98
N PHE A 152 17.87 5.75 -8.82
CA PHE A 152 18.28 6.57 -7.67
C PHE A 152 17.98 5.96 -6.28
N MET A 153 17.97 4.64 -6.17
CA MET A 153 17.83 3.95 -4.90
C MET A 153 19.06 4.23 -4.02
N GLY A 154 18.84 4.89 -2.90
CA GLY A 154 19.89 5.28 -1.94
C GLY A 154 19.99 4.35 -0.73
N GLY A 155 19.13 3.34 -0.60
CA GLY A 155 19.12 2.37 0.48
C GLY A 155 17.86 1.53 0.46
N GLY A 156 17.81 0.52 1.32
CA GLY A 156 16.75 -0.46 1.35
C GLY A 156 17.11 -1.72 0.60
N ARG A 157 16.20 -2.67 0.60
CA ARG A 157 16.33 -3.96 -0.09
C ARG A 157 15.23 -4.10 -1.13
N ALA A 158 15.63 -4.41 -2.36
CA ALA A 158 14.71 -4.75 -3.43
C ALA A 158 15.04 -6.16 -3.96
N VAL A 159 14.02 -7.00 -4.09
CA VAL A 159 14.15 -8.37 -4.62
C VAL A 159 13.12 -8.56 -5.72
N VAL A 160 13.60 -8.95 -6.91
CA VAL A 160 12.78 -9.32 -8.07
C VAL A 160 13.04 -10.78 -8.38
N CYS A 161 12.01 -11.61 -8.27
CA CYS A 161 12.14 -13.07 -8.46
C CYS A 161 11.87 -13.51 -9.88
N GLY A 162 11.27 -12.67 -10.72
CA GLY A 162 10.96 -12.96 -12.12
C GLY A 162 12.17 -12.87 -13.04
N TYR A 163 11.97 -13.26 -14.28
CA TYR A 163 12.95 -13.09 -15.33
C TYR A 163 12.83 -11.69 -15.93
N ASP A 164 13.97 -11.09 -16.27
CA ASP A 164 13.99 -9.90 -17.10
C ASP A 164 13.42 -10.18 -18.48
N CYS A 165 12.70 -9.23 -18.99
CA CYS A 165 12.21 -9.24 -20.36
C CYS A 165 12.95 -8.20 -21.19
#